data_98cb9c0541080682c6296b857f3dd59c
#
_entry.id   98cb9c0541080682c6296b857f3dd59c
#
_cell.length_a   1.000
_cell.length_b   1.000
_cell.length_c   1.000
_cell.angle_alpha   90.00
_cell.angle_beta   90.00
_cell.angle_gamma   90.00
#
_symmetry.space_group_name_H-M   'P 1'
#
loop_
_entity.id
_entity.type
_entity.pdbx_description
1 polymer ?
#
loop_
_entity_poly.entity_id
_entity_poly.type
_entity_poly.pdbx_seq_one_letter_code
_entity_poly.pdbx_strand_id
1 'polypeptide(L)'
;MRIFVTGATGFIGRALVPRLQRDGHTIVVWARSATRARALLGADVEIVTGALGGPPAVEALRRSEGIVNLAGEPIVGKRWTPARRARLEQSRVGLTEQLVDAMAAAGIRRGVLVSGSAVGYYGDRGDESLTESSAHGDDFLARLCIGWESAARKAENLGKRVVMLRTGVVLGRAGGALAQMLPPFRVGAGGPIGSGRQYFPWIHLHDLVAIIAAALTDSSYRGPVNVVAPEQATARDFALALGHALNRPAVLPVPAIALRLIFGEAAIVLLASGSSLAS
;
A
#
# COMPACT_ATOMS: atom_id res chain seq x y z
N MET A 1 21.00 5.88 -7.76
CA MET A 1 20.58 6.50 -6.47
C MET A 1 20.79 5.52 -5.34
N ARG A 2 21.01 6.03 -4.11
CA ARG A 2 20.87 5.25 -2.89
C ARG A 2 19.48 5.45 -2.32
N ILE A 3 18.75 4.35 -2.10
CA ILE A 3 17.32 4.38 -1.74
C ILE A 3 17.11 3.67 -0.40
N PHE A 4 16.53 4.40 0.56
CA PHE A 4 16.14 3.86 1.86
C PHE A 4 14.70 3.34 1.80
N VAL A 5 14.48 2.09 2.18
CA VAL A 5 13.17 1.42 2.05
C VAL A 5 12.68 0.90 3.39
N THR A 6 11.51 1.35 3.84
CA THR A 6 10.76 0.70 4.91
C THR A 6 9.73 -0.26 4.31
N GLY A 7 9.38 -1.34 5.04
CA GLY A 7 8.42 -2.31 4.53
C GLY A 7 8.93 -3.23 3.41
N ALA A 8 10.25 -3.24 3.15
CA ALA A 8 10.88 -4.05 2.09
C ALA A 8 10.62 -5.55 2.19
N THR A 9 10.41 -6.10 3.39
CA THR A 9 10.09 -7.52 3.61
C THR A 9 8.62 -7.88 3.38
N GLY A 10 7.78 -6.89 3.07
CA GLY A 10 6.37 -7.05 2.76
C GLY A 10 6.13 -7.52 1.32
N PHE A 11 4.85 -7.70 0.96
CA PHE A 11 4.43 -8.18 -0.36
C PHE A 11 4.94 -7.29 -1.51
N ILE A 12 4.72 -5.98 -1.41
CA ILE A 12 5.17 -5.00 -2.42
C ILE A 12 6.69 -4.87 -2.37
N GLY A 13 7.27 -4.73 -1.17
CA GLY A 13 8.70 -4.50 -0.99
C GLY A 13 9.59 -5.60 -1.57
N ARG A 14 9.17 -6.86 -1.46
CA ARG A 14 9.89 -8.01 -2.04
C ARG A 14 9.90 -8.02 -3.58
N ALA A 15 8.94 -7.37 -4.21
CA ALA A 15 8.93 -7.18 -5.67
C ALA A 15 9.71 -5.91 -6.06
N LEU A 16 9.63 -4.87 -5.25
CA LEU A 16 10.26 -3.58 -5.50
C LEU A 16 11.79 -3.64 -5.40
N VAL A 17 12.33 -4.25 -4.34
CA VAL A 17 13.78 -4.28 -4.09
C VAL A 17 14.56 -4.86 -5.28
N PRO A 18 14.24 -6.05 -5.80
CA PRO A 18 14.94 -6.59 -6.98
C PRO A 18 14.76 -5.75 -8.25
N ARG A 19 13.64 -5.03 -8.38
CA ARG A 19 13.43 -4.12 -9.51
C ARG A 19 14.38 -2.93 -9.42
N LEU A 20 14.45 -2.27 -8.28
CA LEU A 20 15.32 -1.12 -8.08
C LEU A 20 16.81 -1.50 -8.20
N GLN A 21 17.21 -2.69 -7.77
CA GLN A 21 18.57 -3.20 -7.96
C GLN A 21 18.91 -3.39 -9.45
N ARG A 22 17.99 -3.97 -10.24
CA ARG A 22 18.16 -4.10 -11.70
C ARG A 22 18.23 -2.75 -12.41
N ASP A 23 17.55 -1.73 -11.86
CA ASP A 23 17.61 -0.37 -12.37
C ASP A 23 18.89 0.37 -11.92
N GLY A 24 19.85 -0.32 -11.27
CA GLY A 24 21.16 0.20 -10.86
C GLY A 24 21.16 1.00 -9.57
N HIS A 25 20.16 0.83 -8.70
CA HIS A 25 20.07 1.55 -7.42
C HIS A 25 20.69 0.74 -6.29
N THR A 26 21.33 1.42 -5.34
CA THR A 26 21.82 0.85 -4.07
C THR A 26 20.69 0.90 -3.05
N ILE A 27 20.34 -0.25 -2.47
CA ILE A 27 19.19 -0.37 -1.57
C ILE A 27 19.62 -0.54 -0.12
N VAL A 28 19.08 0.33 0.73
CA VAL A 28 19.17 0.24 2.19
C VAL A 28 17.81 -0.09 2.74
N VAL A 29 17.68 -1.18 3.45
CA VAL A 29 16.43 -1.66 4.01
C VAL A 29 16.41 -1.44 5.53
N TRP A 30 15.43 -0.67 6.01
CA TRP A 30 15.12 -0.68 7.43
C TRP A 30 14.16 -1.84 7.76
N ALA A 31 14.58 -2.70 8.67
CA ALA A 31 13.83 -3.88 9.07
C ALA A 31 13.90 -4.15 10.58
N ARG A 32 12.84 -4.73 11.12
CA ARG A 32 12.79 -5.17 12.54
C ARG A 32 13.70 -6.37 12.84
N SER A 33 14.02 -7.18 11.84
CA SER A 33 14.87 -8.36 11.93
C SER A 33 15.80 -8.44 10.73
N ALA A 34 17.11 -8.32 10.98
CA ALA A 34 18.11 -8.45 9.93
C ALA A 34 18.13 -9.85 9.31
N THR A 35 18.02 -10.90 10.12
CA THR A 35 17.99 -12.29 9.66
C THR A 35 16.86 -12.54 8.69
N ARG A 36 15.63 -12.11 9.05
CA ARG A 36 14.47 -12.25 8.17
C ARG A 36 14.61 -11.42 6.89
N ALA A 37 15.12 -10.20 6.99
CA ALA A 37 15.33 -9.36 5.82
C ALA A 37 16.36 -9.99 4.88
N ARG A 38 17.46 -10.50 5.39
CA ARG A 38 18.49 -11.19 4.61
C ARG A 38 17.95 -12.42 3.90
N ALA A 39 17.18 -13.24 4.59
CA ALA A 39 16.56 -14.45 4.02
C ALA A 39 15.58 -14.14 2.87
N LEU A 40 14.88 -12.98 2.92
CA LEU A 40 13.86 -12.62 1.93
C LEU A 40 14.39 -11.79 0.76
N LEU A 41 15.47 -11.02 0.96
CA LEU A 41 15.95 -10.02 0.00
C LEU A 41 17.36 -10.32 -0.55
N GLY A 42 18.03 -11.34 -0.01
CA GLY A 42 19.38 -11.72 -0.43
C GLY A 42 20.50 -10.91 0.25
N ALA A 43 21.71 -11.10 -0.25
CA ALA A 43 22.92 -10.50 0.32
C ALA A 43 23.18 -9.06 -0.16
N ASP A 44 22.64 -8.70 -1.33
CA ASP A 44 22.99 -7.45 -2.03
C ASP A 44 22.19 -6.22 -1.55
N VAL A 45 21.65 -6.29 -0.33
CA VAL A 45 20.99 -5.15 0.32
C VAL A 45 21.69 -4.80 1.62
N GLU A 46 21.88 -3.53 1.87
CA GLU A 46 22.29 -3.07 3.20
C GLU A 46 21.06 -3.12 4.13
N ILE A 47 21.25 -3.70 5.32
CA ILE A 47 20.15 -3.85 6.28
C ILE A 47 20.49 -3.04 7.54
N VAL A 48 19.56 -2.16 7.89
CA VAL A 48 19.58 -1.35 9.10
C VAL A 48 18.46 -1.80 10.03
N THR A 49 18.76 -1.97 11.31
CA THR A 49 17.81 -2.36 12.36
C THR A 49 17.83 -1.37 13.52
N GLY A 50 16.89 -1.51 14.44
CA GLY A 50 16.73 -0.62 15.58
C GLY A 50 15.68 0.47 15.35
N ALA A 51 15.68 1.50 16.18
CA ALA A 51 14.76 2.63 16.07
C ALA A 51 15.05 3.46 14.81
N LEU A 52 14.02 3.96 14.15
CA LEU A 52 14.18 4.86 12.98
C LEU A 52 14.95 6.14 13.32
N GLY A 53 14.75 6.71 14.52
CA GLY A 53 15.51 7.86 15.00
C GLY A 53 16.90 7.50 15.58
N GLY A 54 17.28 6.22 15.59
CA GLY A 54 18.58 5.79 16.08
C GLY A 54 19.73 6.08 15.10
N PRO A 55 20.99 6.19 15.60
CA PRO A 55 22.13 6.57 14.79
C PRO A 55 22.33 5.77 13.50
N PRO A 56 22.15 4.42 13.47
CA PRO A 56 22.31 3.66 12.23
C PRO A 56 21.29 4.05 11.14
N ALA A 57 20.01 4.29 11.50
CA ALA A 57 18.99 4.65 10.55
C ALA A 57 19.15 6.11 10.07
N VAL A 58 19.48 7.02 10.97
CA VAL A 58 19.75 8.44 10.65
C VAL A 58 20.95 8.55 9.70
N GLU A 59 22.03 7.80 9.94
CA GLU A 59 23.20 7.81 9.05
C GLU A 59 22.88 7.19 7.67
N ALA A 60 22.11 6.12 7.64
CA ALA A 60 21.65 5.52 6.38
C ALA A 60 20.75 6.49 5.59
N LEU A 61 19.83 7.19 6.26
CA LEU A 61 18.99 8.23 5.66
C LEU A 61 19.84 9.38 5.11
N ARG A 62 20.85 9.86 5.85
CA ARG A 62 21.73 10.97 5.43
C ARG A 62 22.38 10.70 4.07
N ARG A 63 22.70 9.46 3.78
CA ARG A 63 23.31 9.03 2.52
C ARG A 63 22.30 8.66 1.42
N SER A 64 21.00 8.75 1.69
CA SER A 64 19.97 8.33 0.77
C SER A 64 19.37 9.52 0.01
N GLU A 65 19.23 9.37 -1.31
CA GLU A 65 18.63 10.35 -2.21
C GLU A 65 17.12 10.11 -2.38
N GLY A 66 16.70 8.84 -2.35
CA GLY A 66 15.31 8.40 -2.42
C GLY A 66 14.89 7.65 -1.15
N ILE A 67 13.65 7.83 -0.74
CA ILE A 67 13.08 7.15 0.41
C ILE A 67 11.75 6.55 -0.01
N VAL A 68 11.54 5.26 0.25
CA VAL A 68 10.27 4.56 -0.02
C VAL A 68 9.70 4.04 1.29
N ASN A 69 8.50 4.51 1.63
CA ASN A 69 7.82 4.15 2.87
C ASN A 69 6.61 3.25 2.57
N LEU A 70 6.81 1.93 2.67
CA LEU A 70 5.76 0.90 2.46
C LEU A 70 5.44 0.13 3.74
N ALA A 71 5.94 0.57 4.88
CA ALA A 71 5.68 -0.10 6.15
C ALA A 71 4.22 0.09 6.58
N GLY A 72 3.59 -0.99 7.02
CA GLY A 72 2.23 -0.98 7.52
C GLY A 72 1.76 -2.39 7.90
N GLU A 73 0.93 -2.48 8.92
CA GLU A 73 0.26 -3.71 9.32
C GLU A 73 -0.83 -4.07 8.29
N PRO A 74 -1.09 -5.37 8.01
CA PRO A 74 -2.19 -5.78 7.14
C PRO A 74 -3.54 -5.23 7.62
N ILE A 75 -4.31 -4.61 6.72
CA ILE A 75 -5.63 -4.05 7.02
C ILE A 75 -6.67 -5.17 7.19
N VAL A 76 -6.64 -6.17 6.31
CA VAL A 76 -7.59 -7.30 6.26
C VAL A 76 -7.09 -8.48 7.10
N GLY A 77 -7.99 -9.41 7.42
CA GLY A 77 -7.68 -10.68 8.08
C GLY A 77 -7.91 -10.69 9.60
N LYS A 78 -8.22 -9.55 10.22
CA LYS A 78 -8.58 -9.46 11.65
C LYS A 78 -9.69 -8.43 11.85
N ARG A 79 -10.56 -8.66 12.85
CA ARG A 79 -11.55 -7.67 13.27
C ARG A 79 -10.87 -6.39 13.77
N TRP A 80 -11.50 -5.25 13.50
CA TRP A 80 -11.00 -3.95 13.96
C TRP A 80 -11.53 -3.65 15.37
N THR A 81 -10.83 -4.14 16.35
CA THR A 81 -11.00 -3.71 17.75
C THR A 81 -10.32 -2.33 17.94
N PRO A 82 -10.64 -1.57 19.01
CA PRO A 82 -9.92 -0.33 19.31
C PRO A 82 -8.40 -0.50 19.33
N ALA A 83 -7.90 -1.58 19.95
CA ALA A 83 -6.47 -1.90 19.98
C ALA A 83 -5.90 -2.24 18.59
N ARG A 84 -6.71 -2.84 17.70
CA ARG A 84 -6.30 -3.11 16.31
C ARG A 84 -6.24 -1.83 15.49
N ARG A 85 -7.22 -0.94 15.63
CA ARG A 85 -7.21 0.38 14.97
C ARG A 85 -6.00 1.20 15.39
N ALA A 86 -5.71 1.27 16.70
CA ALA A 86 -4.52 1.96 17.19
C ALA A 86 -3.21 1.40 16.58
N ARG A 87 -3.11 0.06 16.42
CA ARG A 87 -1.96 -0.55 15.74
C ARG A 87 -1.88 -0.22 14.25
N LEU A 88 -3.01 -0.18 13.55
CA LEU A 88 -3.07 0.22 12.14
C LEU A 88 -2.60 1.66 11.97
N GLU A 89 -3.05 2.56 12.84
CA GLU A 89 -2.64 3.96 12.88
C GLU A 89 -1.16 4.11 13.23
N GLN A 90 -0.70 3.49 14.31
CA GLN A 90 0.71 3.54 14.72
C GLN A 90 1.66 2.98 13.64
N SER A 91 1.25 1.92 12.93
CA SER A 91 2.08 1.30 11.89
C SER A 91 2.16 2.11 10.60
N ARG A 92 1.34 3.14 10.42
CA ARG A 92 1.30 4.04 9.26
C ARG A 92 1.62 5.47 9.65
N VAL A 93 0.72 6.11 10.39
CA VAL A 93 0.88 7.52 10.80
C VAL A 93 2.10 7.66 11.70
N GLY A 94 2.12 6.97 12.83
CA GLY A 94 3.21 7.07 13.81
C GLY A 94 4.57 6.66 13.24
N LEU A 95 4.62 5.61 12.41
CA LEU A 95 5.88 5.22 11.75
C LEU A 95 6.33 6.25 10.72
N THR A 96 5.40 6.85 9.96
CA THR A 96 5.74 7.88 8.97
C THR A 96 6.24 9.16 9.67
N GLU A 97 5.64 9.54 10.79
CA GLU A 97 6.14 10.65 11.61
C GLU A 97 7.57 10.39 12.10
N GLN A 98 7.82 9.22 12.69
CA GLN A 98 9.18 8.83 13.10
C GLN A 98 10.18 8.84 11.94
N LEU A 99 9.75 8.43 10.73
CA LEU A 99 10.61 8.47 9.54
C LEU A 99 10.94 9.92 9.16
N VAL A 100 9.95 10.82 9.15
CA VAL A 100 10.17 12.23 8.82
C VAL A 100 11.04 12.92 9.86
N ASP A 101 10.84 12.62 11.15
CA ASP A 101 11.70 13.12 12.22
C ASP A 101 13.14 12.63 12.06
N ALA A 102 13.33 11.36 11.69
CA ALA A 102 14.66 10.82 11.41
C ALA A 102 15.30 11.46 10.16
N MET A 103 14.51 11.81 9.14
CA MET A 103 14.98 12.56 7.98
C MET A 103 15.43 13.98 8.36
N ALA A 104 14.70 14.63 9.26
CA ALA A 104 15.09 15.95 9.79
C ALA A 104 16.40 15.85 10.57
N ALA A 105 16.54 14.87 11.47
CA ALA A 105 17.77 14.61 12.22
C ALA A 105 18.97 14.27 11.32
N ALA A 106 18.72 13.62 10.17
CA ALA A 106 19.74 13.33 9.17
C ALA A 106 20.21 14.59 8.39
N GLY A 107 19.50 15.71 8.51
CA GLY A 107 19.84 16.97 7.82
C GLY A 107 19.65 16.92 6.30
N ILE A 108 18.80 16.01 5.81
CA ILE A 108 18.61 15.83 4.37
C ILE A 108 17.68 16.91 3.81
N ARG A 109 18.18 17.72 2.88
CA ARG A 109 17.42 18.83 2.28
C ARG A 109 16.99 18.62 0.83
N ARG A 110 17.32 17.47 0.21
CA ARG A 110 16.99 17.17 -1.20
C ARG A 110 16.56 15.73 -1.35
N GLY A 111 15.95 15.41 -2.49
CA GLY A 111 15.52 14.05 -2.85
C GLY A 111 14.00 13.88 -2.75
N VAL A 112 13.55 12.63 -2.76
CA VAL A 112 12.16 12.25 -2.85
C VAL A 112 11.74 11.32 -1.73
N LEU A 113 10.54 11.53 -1.18
CA LEU A 113 9.82 10.57 -0.35
C LEU A 113 8.63 10.03 -1.15
N VAL A 114 8.64 8.74 -1.46
CA VAL A 114 7.49 8.02 -2.00
C VAL A 114 6.85 7.26 -0.84
N SER A 115 5.69 7.70 -0.39
CA SER A 115 4.96 7.12 0.74
C SER A 115 3.72 6.38 0.28
N GLY A 116 3.45 5.23 0.88
CA GLY A 116 2.16 4.57 0.72
C GLY A 116 1.01 5.46 1.22
N SER A 117 -0.12 5.29 0.59
CA SER A 117 -1.48 5.70 0.96
C SER A 117 -2.44 4.66 0.38
N ALA A 118 -3.74 4.89 0.38
CA ALA A 118 -4.70 3.98 -0.22
C ALA A 118 -5.92 4.72 -0.76
N VAL A 119 -6.60 4.12 -1.72
CA VAL A 119 -7.90 4.60 -2.25
C VAL A 119 -8.99 4.73 -1.17
N GLY A 120 -8.80 4.06 -0.03
CA GLY A 120 -9.64 4.27 1.16
C GLY A 120 -9.67 5.72 1.67
N TYR A 121 -8.80 6.59 1.17
CA TYR A 121 -8.87 8.05 1.37
C TYR A 121 -10.23 8.63 1.01
N TYR A 122 -10.85 8.13 -0.05
CA TYR A 122 -12.10 8.67 -0.58
C TYR A 122 -13.35 8.17 0.16
N GLY A 123 -13.25 7.05 0.91
CA GLY A 123 -14.42 6.39 1.49
C GLY A 123 -15.33 5.76 0.43
N ASP A 124 -16.59 5.55 0.77
CA ASP A 124 -17.62 5.05 -0.16
C ASP A 124 -18.29 6.25 -0.85
N ARG A 125 -18.11 6.38 -2.16
CA ARG A 125 -18.65 7.46 -2.99
C ARG A 125 -19.56 6.95 -4.11
N GLY A 126 -19.99 5.69 -4.03
CA GLY A 126 -20.87 5.08 -5.04
C GLY A 126 -20.25 5.13 -6.44
N ASP A 127 -21.01 5.67 -7.41
CA ASP A 127 -20.60 5.72 -8.82
C ASP A 127 -19.88 7.03 -9.21
N GLU A 128 -19.46 7.85 -8.22
CA GLU A 128 -18.75 9.10 -8.49
C GLU A 128 -17.36 8.84 -9.09
N SER A 129 -17.02 9.57 -10.15
CA SER A 129 -15.68 9.53 -10.73
C SER A 129 -14.74 10.41 -9.89
N LEU A 130 -13.71 9.81 -9.30
CA LEU A 130 -12.80 10.49 -8.38
C LEU A 130 -11.42 10.70 -8.99
N THR A 131 -10.87 11.87 -8.70
CA THR A 131 -9.50 12.26 -9.03
C THR A 131 -8.71 12.52 -7.74
N GLU A 132 -7.43 12.81 -7.84
CA GLU A 132 -6.59 13.15 -6.70
C GLU A 132 -7.04 14.42 -5.96
N SER A 133 -7.77 15.32 -6.64
CA SER A 133 -8.35 16.54 -6.06
C SER A 133 -9.69 16.33 -5.37
N SER A 134 -10.31 15.15 -5.53
CA SER A 134 -11.61 14.84 -4.90
C SER A 134 -11.49 14.81 -3.38
N ALA A 135 -12.58 15.24 -2.71
CA ALA A 135 -12.65 15.29 -1.26
C ALA A 135 -12.53 13.89 -0.63
N HIS A 136 -12.00 13.84 0.58
CA HIS A 136 -11.89 12.61 1.35
C HIS A 136 -13.25 12.16 1.91
N GLY A 137 -13.33 10.87 2.27
CA GLY A 137 -14.41 10.31 3.07
C GLY A 137 -14.29 10.64 4.56
N ASP A 138 -15.18 10.08 5.35
CA ASP A 138 -15.29 10.31 6.79
C ASP A 138 -15.21 9.04 7.64
N ASP A 139 -15.01 7.87 7.01
CA ASP A 139 -14.85 6.61 7.71
C ASP A 139 -13.46 6.43 8.36
N PHE A 140 -13.24 5.30 9.01
CA PHE A 140 -11.96 5.00 9.65
C PHE A 140 -10.80 4.93 8.65
N LEU A 141 -11.01 4.38 7.46
CA LEU A 141 -9.96 4.25 6.44
C LEU A 141 -9.58 5.62 5.88
N ALA A 142 -10.58 6.45 5.61
CA ALA A 142 -10.36 7.81 5.15
C ALA A 142 -9.54 8.61 6.17
N ARG A 143 -9.93 8.59 7.46
CA ARG A 143 -9.17 9.24 8.53
C ARG A 143 -7.75 8.70 8.67
N LEU A 144 -7.56 7.38 8.52
CA LEU A 144 -6.24 6.75 8.55
C LEU A 144 -5.36 7.25 7.39
N CYS A 145 -5.91 7.31 6.17
CA CYS A 145 -5.20 7.80 5.00
C CYS A 145 -4.86 9.29 5.11
N ILE A 146 -5.80 10.12 5.59
CA ILE A 146 -5.57 11.56 5.85
C ILE A 146 -4.41 11.75 6.82
N GLY A 147 -4.43 11.06 7.95
CA GLY A 147 -3.33 11.11 8.92
C GLY A 147 -2.00 10.66 8.33
N TRP A 148 -2.01 9.58 7.54
CA TRP A 148 -0.83 9.04 6.89
C TRP A 148 -0.24 10.01 5.86
N GLU A 149 -1.08 10.58 4.98
CA GLU A 149 -0.64 11.59 4.00
C GLU A 149 -0.17 12.88 4.69
N SER A 150 -0.85 13.32 5.76
CA SER A 150 -0.44 14.48 6.55
C SER A 150 0.95 14.29 7.17
N ALA A 151 1.23 13.10 7.72
CA ALA A 151 2.54 12.77 8.25
C ALA A 151 3.63 12.79 7.17
N ALA A 152 3.34 12.23 5.97
CA ALA A 152 4.28 12.23 4.86
C ALA A 152 4.55 13.64 4.32
N ARG A 153 3.52 14.51 4.23
CA ARG A 153 3.65 15.91 3.77
C ARG A 153 4.62 16.73 4.62
N LYS A 154 4.78 16.42 5.91
CA LYS A 154 5.76 17.13 6.75
C LYS A 154 7.17 17.11 6.16
N ALA A 155 7.49 16.12 5.31
CA ALA A 155 8.79 16.04 4.62
C ALA A 155 8.99 17.16 3.56
N GLU A 156 7.92 17.80 3.09
CA GLU A 156 8.03 18.98 2.19
C GLU A 156 8.72 20.15 2.89
N ASN A 157 8.53 20.32 4.20
CA ASN A 157 9.22 21.33 5.01
C ASN A 157 10.74 21.07 5.10
N LEU A 158 11.18 19.85 4.78
CA LEU A 158 12.59 19.48 4.68
C LEU A 158 13.16 19.67 3.25
N GLY A 159 12.37 20.28 2.33
CA GLY A 159 12.75 20.43 0.93
C GLY A 159 12.64 19.16 0.09
N LYS A 160 11.87 18.15 0.55
CA LYS A 160 11.64 16.92 -0.19
C LYS A 160 10.50 17.08 -1.20
N ARG A 161 10.62 16.41 -2.34
CA ARG A 161 9.47 16.08 -3.18
C ARG A 161 8.75 14.91 -2.53
N VAL A 162 7.46 15.06 -2.27
CA VAL A 162 6.65 14.01 -1.62
C VAL A 162 5.65 13.48 -2.64
N VAL A 163 5.57 12.16 -2.74
CA VAL A 163 4.59 11.43 -3.55
C VAL A 163 3.83 10.48 -2.62
N MET A 164 2.51 10.58 -2.62
CA MET A 164 1.63 9.75 -1.79
C MET A 164 0.80 8.86 -2.70
N LEU A 165 1.05 7.56 -2.64
CA LEU A 165 0.45 6.58 -3.55
C LEU A 165 -0.89 6.09 -2.98
N ARG A 166 -2.01 6.61 -3.46
CA ARG A 166 -3.37 6.13 -3.16
C ARG A 166 -3.62 4.84 -3.92
N THR A 167 -3.11 3.76 -3.34
CA THR A 167 -3.05 2.47 -3.99
C THR A 167 -4.36 1.69 -3.82
N GLY A 168 -4.86 1.13 -4.92
CA GLY A 168 -5.95 0.15 -4.93
C GLY A 168 -5.52 -1.21 -4.38
N VAL A 169 -6.36 -2.21 -4.57
CA VAL A 169 -6.07 -3.60 -4.17
C VAL A 169 -4.94 -4.17 -5.03
N VAL A 170 -3.80 -4.41 -4.42
CA VAL A 170 -2.62 -4.92 -5.14
C VAL A 170 -2.76 -6.42 -5.40
N LEU A 171 -2.82 -6.79 -6.67
CA LEU A 171 -2.94 -8.17 -7.12
C LEU A 171 -1.59 -8.73 -7.57
N GLY A 172 -1.26 -9.91 -7.09
CA GLY A 172 -0.06 -10.64 -7.50
C GLY A 172 -0.05 -12.07 -6.95
N ARG A 173 0.65 -12.97 -7.66
CA ARG A 173 0.62 -14.41 -7.38
C ARG A 173 1.27 -14.78 -6.03
N ALA A 174 2.27 -14.05 -5.59
CA ALA A 174 3.11 -14.40 -4.44
C ALA A 174 2.58 -13.90 -3.08
N GLY A 175 1.33 -13.41 -3.01
CA GLY A 175 0.77 -12.91 -1.75
C GLY A 175 -0.33 -11.85 -1.95
N GLY A 176 -0.49 -10.98 -0.95
CA GLY A 176 -1.49 -9.92 -0.98
C GLY A 176 -2.93 -10.42 -0.89
N ALA A 177 -3.86 -9.61 -1.39
CA ALA A 177 -5.28 -9.90 -1.36
C ALA A 177 -5.65 -11.15 -2.18
N LEU A 178 -5.04 -11.29 -3.37
CA LEU A 178 -5.32 -12.41 -4.27
C LEU A 178 -5.07 -13.77 -3.60
N ALA A 179 -3.98 -13.92 -2.87
CA ALA A 179 -3.65 -15.18 -2.18
C ALA A 179 -4.71 -15.58 -1.14
N GLN A 180 -5.39 -14.60 -0.53
CA GLN A 180 -6.47 -14.85 0.42
C GLN A 180 -7.80 -15.15 -0.27
N MET A 181 -8.02 -14.63 -1.48
CA MET A 181 -9.23 -14.83 -2.26
C MET A 181 -9.22 -16.17 -3.03
N LEU A 182 -8.07 -16.66 -3.44
CA LEU A 182 -7.94 -17.87 -4.28
C LEU A 182 -8.54 -19.16 -3.69
N PRO A 183 -8.43 -19.49 -2.39
CA PRO A 183 -8.89 -20.78 -1.87
C PRO A 183 -10.36 -21.11 -2.18
N PRO A 184 -11.36 -20.24 -1.89
CA PRO A 184 -12.75 -20.54 -2.23
C PRO A 184 -12.97 -20.64 -3.75
N PHE A 185 -12.29 -19.86 -4.58
CA PHE A 185 -12.42 -19.96 -6.04
C PHE A 185 -11.88 -21.29 -6.58
N ARG A 186 -10.76 -21.79 -6.05
CA ARG A 186 -10.16 -23.06 -6.48
C ARG A 186 -11.10 -24.26 -6.28
N VAL A 187 -11.94 -24.23 -5.26
CA VAL A 187 -12.92 -25.29 -4.98
C VAL A 187 -14.30 -25.00 -5.61
N GLY A 188 -14.43 -23.97 -6.45
CA GLY A 188 -15.67 -23.61 -7.11
C GLY A 188 -16.71 -22.92 -6.21
N ALA A 189 -16.33 -22.54 -4.98
CA ALA A 189 -17.18 -21.83 -4.02
C ALA A 189 -16.95 -20.30 -4.05
N GLY A 190 -16.26 -19.78 -5.07
CA GLY A 190 -16.01 -18.36 -5.25
C GLY A 190 -17.18 -17.64 -5.90
N GLY A 191 -17.23 -16.32 -5.74
CA GLY A 191 -18.23 -15.47 -6.37
C GLY A 191 -18.11 -14.01 -5.93
N PRO A 192 -19.03 -13.17 -6.42
CA PRO A 192 -19.03 -11.75 -6.12
C PRO A 192 -19.27 -11.49 -4.63
N ILE A 193 -18.63 -10.47 -4.09
CA ILE A 193 -18.77 -10.04 -2.71
C ILE A 193 -19.96 -9.07 -2.61
N GLY A 194 -20.85 -9.27 -1.66
CA GLY A 194 -22.01 -8.42 -1.44
C GLY A 194 -22.94 -8.37 -2.67
N SER A 195 -23.27 -7.16 -3.14
CA SER A 195 -24.05 -6.96 -4.35
C SER A 195 -23.26 -7.25 -5.64
N GLY A 196 -21.93 -7.24 -5.54
CA GLY A 196 -21.05 -7.33 -6.69
C GLY A 196 -20.99 -6.06 -7.56
N ARG A 197 -21.84 -5.05 -7.27
CA ARG A 197 -21.95 -3.81 -8.07
C ARG A 197 -20.91 -2.77 -7.71
N GLN A 198 -20.35 -2.85 -6.50
CA GLN A 198 -19.31 -1.94 -6.03
C GLN A 198 -18.05 -2.06 -6.91
N TYR A 199 -17.43 -0.93 -7.19
CA TYR A 199 -16.14 -0.91 -7.87
C TYR A 199 -15.07 -1.62 -7.04
N PHE A 200 -14.16 -2.27 -7.74
CA PHE A 200 -13.02 -2.98 -7.19
C PHE A 200 -11.74 -2.33 -7.75
N PRO A 201 -11.30 -1.20 -7.15
CA PRO A 201 -10.09 -0.53 -7.60
C PRO A 201 -8.88 -1.43 -7.33
N TRP A 202 -8.24 -1.89 -8.36
CA TRP A 202 -7.12 -2.82 -8.30
C TRP A 202 -5.92 -2.32 -9.10
N ILE A 203 -4.76 -2.87 -8.81
CA ILE A 203 -3.56 -2.69 -9.61
C ILE A 203 -2.74 -3.97 -9.60
N HIS A 204 -2.09 -4.28 -10.72
CA HIS A 204 -1.13 -5.38 -10.74
C HIS A 204 0.17 -4.99 -10.01
N LEU A 205 0.76 -5.94 -9.30
CA LEU A 205 1.99 -5.70 -8.52
C LEU A 205 3.15 -5.14 -9.36
N HIS A 206 3.30 -5.58 -10.61
CA HIS A 206 4.36 -5.08 -11.50
C HIS A 206 4.16 -3.60 -11.86
N ASP A 207 2.91 -3.19 -12.09
CA ASP A 207 2.59 -1.80 -12.44
C ASP A 207 2.81 -0.89 -11.24
N LEU A 208 2.37 -1.31 -10.05
CA LEU A 208 2.68 -0.57 -8.82
C LEU A 208 4.19 -0.40 -8.62
N VAL A 209 4.96 -1.47 -8.81
CA VAL A 209 6.43 -1.42 -8.69
C VAL A 209 7.05 -0.49 -9.75
N ALA A 210 6.52 -0.49 -10.97
CA ALA A 210 6.96 0.42 -12.03
C ALA A 210 6.66 1.88 -11.70
N ILE A 211 5.45 2.16 -11.17
CA ILE A 211 5.05 3.51 -10.72
C ILE A 211 5.93 3.99 -9.57
N ILE A 212 6.23 3.14 -8.58
CA ILE A 212 7.16 3.50 -7.48
C ILE A 212 8.55 3.85 -8.03
N ALA A 213 9.06 3.05 -8.97
CA ALA A 213 10.36 3.31 -9.58
C ALA A 213 10.36 4.62 -10.39
N ALA A 214 9.32 4.88 -11.18
CA ALA A 214 9.14 6.14 -11.89
C ALA A 214 9.03 7.34 -10.93
N ALA A 215 8.22 7.22 -9.87
CA ALA A 215 8.05 8.27 -8.88
C ALA A 215 9.36 8.66 -8.15
N LEU A 216 10.34 7.77 -8.08
CA LEU A 216 11.66 8.08 -7.53
C LEU A 216 12.48 9.01 -8.42
N THR A 217 12.38 8.87 -9.74
CA THR A 217 13.26 9.54 -10.72
C THR A 217 12.55 10.66 -11.49
N ASP A 218 11.28 10.52 -11.79
CA ASP A 218 10.49 11.49 -12.54
C ASP A 218 9.92 12.57 -11.60
N SER A 219 10.30 13.82 -11.83
CA SER A 219 9.88 14.98 -11.03
C SER A 219 8.42 15.40 -11.24
N SER A 220 7.75 14.90 -12.28
CA SER A 220 6.32 15.13 -12.52
C SER A 220 5.44 14.49 -11.45
N TYR A 221 5.88 13.36 -10.89
CA TYR A 221 5.19 12.74 -9.74
C TYR A 221 5.35 13.60 -8.49
N ARG A 222 4.24 14.20 -8.04
CA ARG A 222 4.21 15.07 -6.86
C ARG A 222 2.83 15.05 -6.20
N GLY A 223 2.78 15.10 -4.87
CA GLY A 223 1.52 15.07 -4.13
C GLY A 223 0.84 13.70 -4.14
N PRO A 224 -0.49 13.63 -3.98
CA PRO A 224 -1.24 12.39 -4.08
C PRO A 224 -1.29 11.90 -5.55
N VAL A 225 -1.27 10.59 -5.74
CA VAL A 225 -1.36 9.92 -7.04
C VAL A 225 -2.26 8.70 -6.89
N ASN A 226 -3.29 8.59 -7.70
CA ASN A 226 -4.13 7.39 -7.77
C ASN A 226 -3.37 6.27 -8.47
N VAL A 227 -3.19 5.16 -7.78
CA VAL A 227 -2.44 4.02 -8.28
C VAL A 227 -3.38 2.82 -8.41
N VAL A 228 -4.10 2.83 -9.53
CA VAL A 228 -5.10 1.83 -9.90
C VAL A 228 -4.93 1.47 -11.38
N ALA A 229 -5.47 0.32 -11.78
CA ALA A 229 -5.53 -0.05 -13.18
C ALA A 229 -6.46 0.91 -13.93
N PRO A 230 -6.15 1.26 -15.18
CA PRO A 230 -6.98 2.17 -15.98
C PRO A 230 -8.36 1.56 -16.29
N GLU A 231 -8.45 0.25 -16.39
CA GLU A 231 -9.70 -0.45 -16.59
C GLU A 231 -10.41 -0.65 -15.26
N GLN A 232 -11.59 -0.07 -15.15
CA GLN A 232 -12.42 -0.17 -13.96
C GLN A 232 -13.21 -1.47 -13.99
N ALA A 233 -13.19 -2.19 -12.89
CA ALA A 233 -13.94 -3.42 -12.72
C ALA A 233 -14.84 -3.33 -11.49
N THR A 234 -16.00 -3.96 -11.55
CA THR A 234 -16.82 -4.22 -10.37
C THR A 234 -16.32 -5.47 -9.63
N ALA A 235 -16.76 -5.66 -8.39
CA ALA A 235 -16.46 -6.88 -7.65
C ALA A 235 -17.02 -8.13 -8.36
N ARG A 236 -18.10 -7.99 -9.13
CA ARG A 236 -18.65 -9.06 -9.98
C ARG A 236 -17.75 -9.36 -11.15
N ASP A 237 -17.29 -8.34 -11.88
CA ASP A 237 -16.39 -8.53 -13.03
C ASP A 237 -15.08 -9.19 -12.59
N PHE A 238 -14.52 -8.74 -11.48
CA PHE A 238 -13.35 -9.37 -10.89
C PHE A 238 -13.58 -10.84 -10.52
N ALA A 239 -14.73 -11.15 -9.88
CA ALA A 239 -15.05 -12.52 -9.49
C ALA A 239 -15.20 -13.42 -10.73
N LEU A 240 -15.89 -12.96 -11.78
CA LEU A 240 -16.07 -13.70 -13.03
C LEU A 240 -14.73 -13.91 -13.75
N ALA A 241 -13.89 -12.87 -13.84
CA ALA A 241 -12.56 -12.98 -14.45
C ALA A 241 -11.68 -13.98 -13.70
N LEU A 242 -11.70 -13.95 -12.35
CA LEU A 242 -10.93 -14.88 -11.52
C LEU A 242 -11.44 -16.32 -11.67
N GLY A 243 -12.75 -16.52 -11.70
CA GLY A 243 -13.36 -17.82 -11.96
C GLY A 243 -12.95 -18.38 -13.32
N HIS A 244 -13.04 -17.56 -14.36
CA HIS A 244 -12.60 -17.92 -15.72
C HIS A 244 -11.14 -18.30 -15.77
N ALA A 245 -10.26 -17.50 -15.15
CA ALA A 245 -8.82 -17.76 -15.11
C ALA A 245 -8.45 -19.07 -14.37
N LEU A 246 -9.33 -19.54 -13.48
CA LEU A 246 -9.14 -20.79 -12.74
C LEU A 246 -9.91 -21.98 -13.34
N ASN A 247 -10.67 -21.77 -14.41
CA ASN A 247 -11.64 -22.73 -14.96
C ASN A 247 -12.62 -23.26 -13.88
N ARG A 248 -13.15 -22.35 -13.08
CA ARG A 248 -14.12 -22.64 -12.00
C ARG A 248 -15.30 -21.70 -12.06
N PRO A 249 -16.52 -22.18 -11.69
CA PRO A 249 -17.66 -21.29 -11.54
C PRO A 249 -17.39 -20.24 -10.46
N ALA A 250 -17.89 -19.03 -10.68
CA ALA A 250 -17.75 -17.91 -9.74
C ALA A 250 -19.11 -17.25 -9.49
N VAL A 251 -20.13 -18.08 -9.25
CA VAL A 251 -21.54 -17.66 -9.19
C VAL A 251 -22.12 -17.61 -7.78
N LEU A 252 -21.40 -18.10 -6.78
CA LEU A 252 -21.87 -18.13 -5.40
C LEU A 252 -21.57 -16.80 -4.70
N PRO A 253 -22.56 -15.89 -4.53
CA PRO A 253 -22.30 -14.61 -3.89
C PRO A 253 -21.94 -14.82 -2.41
N VAL A 254 -20.93 -14.10 -1.95
CA VAL A 254 -20.60 -14.04 -0.53
C VAL A 254 -21.48 -12.98 0.12
N PRO A 255 -22.47 -13.34 0.97
CA PRO A 255 -23.38 -12.36 1.56
C PRO A 255 -22.63 -11.33 2.41
N ALA A 256 -22.97 -10.04 2.25
CA ALA A 256 -22.38 -8.95 3.04
C ALA A 256 -22.52 -9.18 4.55
N ILE A 257 -23.65 -9.79 4.97
CA ILE A 257 -23.90 -10.10 6.38
C ILE A 257 -22.88 -11.13 6.92
N ALA A 258 -22.52 -12.13 6.13
CA ALA A 258 -21.51 -13.11 6.51
C ALA A 258 -20.14 -12.47 6.71
N LEU A 259 -19.75 -11.55 5.81
CA LEU A 259 -18.50 -10.80 5.94
C LEU A 259 -18.50 -9.89 7.18
N ARG A 260 -19.63 -9.21 7.44
CA ARG A 260 -19.78 -8.38 8.64
C ARG A 260 -19.70 -9.19 9.93
N LEU A 261 -20.26 -10.40 9.94
CA LEU A 261 -20.17 -11.30 11.09
C LEU A 261 -18.74 -11.80 11.33
N ILE A 262 -17.99 -12.09 10.26
CA ILE A 262 -16.61 -12.60 10.35
C ILE A 262 -15.62 -11.48 10.66
N PHE A 263 -15.67 -10.39 9.90
CA PHE A 263 -14.67 -9.32 9.93
C PHE A 263 -15.11 -8.06 10.70
N GLY A 264 -16.40 -7.99 11.13
CA GLY A 264 -16.94 -6.79 11.75
C GLY A 264 -16.84 -5.60 10.80
N GLU A 265 -16.41 -4.45 11.31
CA GLU A 265 -16.22 -3.23 10.51
C GLU A 265 -15.12 -3.36 9.42
N ALA A 266 -14.15 -4.27 9.60
CA ALA A 266 -13.15 -4.52 8.57
C ALA A 266 -13.75 -5.05 7.26
N ALA A 267 -15.00 -5.52 7.27
CA ALA A 267 -15.76 -5.88 6.07
C ALA A 267 -15.94 -4.69 5.10
N ILE A 268 -15.86 -3.45 5.58
CA ILE A 268 -15.96 -2.24 4.74
C ILE A 268 -14.89 -2.23 3.63
N VAL A 269 -13.69 -2.75 3.90
CA VAL A 269 -12.62 -2.86 2.90
C VAL A 269 -13.04 -3.68 1.68
N LEU A 270 -13.97 -4.60 1.87
CA LEU A 270 -14.45 -5.52 0.84
C LEU A 270 -15.81 -5.10 0.26
N LEU A 271 -16.58 -4.31 1.01
CA LEU A 271 -17.96 -3.97 0.71
C LEU A 271 -18.15 -2.51 0.25
N ALA A 272 -17.26 -1.60 0.66
CA ALA A 272 -17.34 -0.21 0.23
C ALA A 272 -17.07 -0.12 -1.27
N SER A 273 -17.84 0.69 -1.96
CA SER A 273 -17.57 1.03 -3.34
C SER A 273 -16.24 1.75 -3.42
N GLY A 274 -15.23 1.07 -3.96
CA GLY A 274 -14.15 1.83 -4.57
C GLY A 274 -14.79 2.58 -5.74
N SER A 275 -14.85 3.90 -5.65
CA SER A 275 -15.41 4.71 -6.72
C SER A 275 -14.58 4.57 -8.00
N SER A 276 -15.18 4.93 -9.13
CA SER A 276 -14.50 5.09 -10.40
C SER A 276 -13.30 6.05 -10.22
N LEU A 277 -12.08 5.56 -10.32
CA LEU A 277 -10.87 6.36 -10.17
C LEU A 277 -10.29 6.67 -11.55
N ALA A 278 -10.18 7.96 -11.88
CA ALA A 278 -9.40 8.40 -13.02
C ALA A 278 -7.90 8.21 -12.68
N SER A 279 -7.20 7.49 -13.55
CA SER A 279 -5.75 7.27 -13.47
C SER A 279 -5.01 8.29 -14.32
#